data_a670460f6404fb060de1ac657903d3c9
#
_entry.id   a670460f6404fb060de1ac657903d3c9
#
_cell.length_a   1.000
_cell.length_b   1.000
_cell.length_c   1.000
_cell.angle_alpha   90.00
_cell.angle_beta   90.00
_cell.angle_gamma   90.00
#
_symmetry.space_group_name_H-M   'P 1'
#
loop_
_entity.id
_entity.type
_entity.pdbx_description
1 polymer ?
#
loop_
_entity_poly.entity_id
_entity_poly.type
_entity_poly.pdbx_seq_one_letter_code
_entity_poly.pdbx_strand_id
1 'polypeptide(L)'
;MTKTPRRRRLKKFALTATATIAATFSLAACSTSTPGPTTVAAGKPASSAPAAGQAGGCELNPSSAQMPSTKKFEPVPANARISVALGGIPSGTVKPGAPATEVDVTLCNDSPVDYHKVGVVVVLTRCSCAITPIGLPEGTGERFDPATGRWVTMEHPVITTGMDYLGGFDDVQDLPKGKAVTLRYRVSLDASMIDGKGGVEATAVVPDPLVQIGRADLPFTVSKESSAPPNAPAPRQTVLPFTGLTYPSSVAVDAAGAVYLTDTWNDRVLMLAAGSNDQTVLPFSGIESPDGVAVDQQGNVYVTDRSDRVVKLAAGSADQTVLPLTGIEHPRSVAVDRAGNVYVTGYTRDTKVVKLAAGSNYQTVLPLTGIKSSNGVAVDSAGTVYVNDGRNNRVVKLAAGSADQTELPLTGLEYPEGLAVDSAGNVYVVDGRNRQVVKVAAGSNEQTAVASTVLNRPTDVAVDGAGNVYVVDNSGFGQVVKLEAS
;
A
#
# COMPACT_ATOMS: atom_id res chain seq x y z
N MET A 1 49.44 -32.91 40.38
CA MET A 1 50.43 -31.86 40.11
C MET A 1 49.68 -30.56 39.85
N THR A 2 49.77 -29.71 40.80
CA THR A 2 49.16 -28.40 41.00
C THR A 2 49.81 -27.35 40.09
N LYS A 3 49.03 -26.45 39.47
CA LYS A 3 49.47 -25.05 39.21
C LYS A 3 48.26 -24.10 39.16
N THR A 4 48.27 -23.21 40.14
CA THR A 4 47.38 -22.12 40.52
C THR A 4 47.57 -20.87 39.62
N PRO A 5 46.66 -19.88 39.67
CA PRO A 5 46.48 -18.83 38.64
C PRO A 5 47.28 -17.55 38.94
N ARG A 6 47.54 -16.76 37.89
CA ARG A 6 48.11 -15.42 38.00
C ARG A 6 47.03 -14.36 37.83
N ARG A 7 46.73 -13.63 38.92
CA ARG A 7 46.08 -12.32 38.95
C ARG A 7 46.97 -11.28 38.26
N ARG A 8 46.39 -10.40 37.42
CA ARG A 8 46.99 -9.08 37.10
C ARG A 8 45.99 -7.97 37.38
N ARG A 9 46.54 -6.96 38.03
CA ARG A 9 45.96 -5.82 38.72
C ARG A 9 45.33 -4.77 37.75
N LEU A 10 44.32 -4.10 38.29
CA LEU A 10 43.75 -2.83 37.83
C LEU A 10 44.81 -1.71 37.73
N LYS A 11 44.63 -0.85 36.73
CA LYS A 11 45.06 0.56 36.85
C LYS A 11 43.85 1.45 36.49
N LYS A 12 43.41 2.21 37.47
CA LYS A 12 42.48 3.34 37.33
C LYS A 12 43.25 4.50 36.71
N PHE A 13 42.65 5.18 35.73
CA PHE A 13 42.94 6.59 35.43
C PHE A 13 41.62 7.32 35.38
N ALA A 14 41.46 8.26 36.28
CA ALA A 14 40.48 9.30 36.28
C ALA A 14 41.04 10.50 35.55
N LEU A 15 40.25 11.08 34.64
CA LEU A 15 40.48 12.46 34.22
C LEU A 15 39.15 13.14 34.05
N THR A 16 38.89 14.10 34.92
CA THR A 16 37.84 15.10 34.90
C THR A 16 38.20 16.19 33.88
N ALA A 17 37.25 16.56 33.02
CA ALA A 17 37.29 17.87 32.36
C ALA A 17 35.88 18.39 32.19
N THR A 18 35.51 19.34 33.00
CA THR A 18 34.34 20.22 32.91
C THR A 18 34.57 21.25 31.79
N ALA A 19 33.65 21.36 30.84
CA ALA A 19 33.56 22.49 29.93
C ALA A 19 32.12 23.01 29.92
N THR A 20 31.95 24.17 30.54
CA THR A 20 30.77 25.01 30.54
C THR A 20 30.69 25.79 29.26
N ILE A 21 29.62 25.65 28.48
CA ILE A 21 29.31 26.56 27.35
C ILE A 21 27.99 27.25 27.65
N ALA A 22 28.08 28.56 27.82
CA ALA A 22 26.93 29.45 27.99
C ALA A 22 26.27 29.72 26.63
N ALA A 23 24.96 29.48 26.54
CA ALA A 23 24.16 29.86 25.40
C ALA A 23 23.48 31.20 25.68
N THR A 24 23.75 32.18 24.85
CA THR A 24 23.11 33.50 24.85
C THR A 24 21.81 33.44 24.03
N PHE A 25 20.72 33.74 24.70
CA PHE A 25 19.42 33.98 24.07
C PHE A 25 19.37 35.37 23.46
N SER A 26 19.02 35.49 22.18
CA SER A 26 18.60 36.74 21.56
C SER A 26 17.07 36.67 21.33
N LEU A 27 16.35 37.52 22.04
CA LEU A 27 14.93 37.80 21.77
C LEU A 27 14.84 38.75 20.58
N ALA A 28 14.11 38.40 19.55
CA ALA A 28 13.62 39.32 18.53
C ALA A 28 12.13 39.54 18.72
N ALA A 29 11.74 40.83 18.89
CA ALA A 29 10.39 41.26 19.15
C ALA A 29 9.49 41.20 17.91
N CYS A 30 8.28 40.66 18.08
CA CYS A 30 7.18 40.79 17.13
C CYS A 30 6.57 42.17 17.12
N SER A 31 6.45 42.79 15.95
CA SER A 31 5.54 43.92 15.72
C SER A 31 4.28 43.47 15.01
N THR A 32 3.14 43.69 15.66
CA THR A 32 1.80 43.47 15.13
C THR A 32 1.38 44.62 14.22
N SER A 33 0.92 44.31 13.01
CA SER A 33 0.13 45.22 12.21
C SER A 33 -1.11 44.50 11.65
N THR A 34 -2.26 44.93 12.09
CA THR A 34 -3.59 44.51 11.64
C THR A 34 -3.99 45.30 10.39
N PRO A 35 -4.53 44.70 9.33
CA PRO A 35 -5.30 45.39 8.31
C PRO A 35 -6.82 45.15 8.51
N GLY A 36 -7.59 46.21 8.40
CA GLY A 36 -9.04 46.24 8.47
C GLY A 36 -9.74 45.67 7.21
N PRO A 37 -11.07 45.53 7.26
CA PRO A 37 -11.82 44.76 6.29
C PRO A 37 -12.12 45.51 5.01
N THR A 38 -11.78 44.90 3.86
CA THR A 38 -12.18 45.36 2.53
C THR A 38 -13.37 44.53 2.04
N THR A 39 -14.44 45.18 1.71
CA THR A 39 -15.67 44.66 1.11
C THR A 39 -15.37 44.07 -0.28
N VAL A 40 -15.78 42.80 -0.49
CA VAL A 40 -15.69 42.14 -1.79
C VAL A 40 -17.05 42.18 -2.47
N ALA A 41 -17.08 42.76 -3.67
CA ALA A 41 -18.20 42.71 -4.59
C ALA A 41 -18.32 41.36 -5.25
N ALA A 42 -19.57 40.85 -5.33
CA ALA A 42 -19.90 39.58 -5.94
C ALA A 42 -19.67 39.64 -7.45
N GLY A 43 -18.73 38.78 -7.96
CA GLY A 43 -18.50 38.51 -9.39
C GLY A 43 -19.02 37.12 -9.75
N LYS A 44 -19.81 37.11 -10.81
CA LYS A 44 -20.44 35.95 -11.46
C LYS A 44 -19.41 34.90 -11.91
N PRO A 45 -19.67 33.57 -11.81
CA PRO A 45 -18.74 32.57 -12.28
C PRO A 45 -18.76 32.49 -13.80
N ALA A 46 -17.61 32.73 -14.40
CA ALA A 46 -17.38 32.42 -15.80
C ALA A 46 -16.87 30.97 -15.90
N SER A 47 -17.66 30.14 -16.57
CA SER A 47 -17.22 28.85 -17.12
C SER A 47 -16.14 29.10 -18.16
N SER A 48 -14.92 28.65 -17.91
CA SER A 48 -13.94 28.45 -18.96
C SER A 48 -13.28 27.09 -18.74
N ALA A 49 -13.58 26.17 -19.65
CA ALA A 49 -12.78 24.96 -19.84
C ALA A 49 -11.32 25.37 -20.09
N PRO A 50 -10.34 24.68 -19.50
CA PRO A 50 -8.95 24.95 -19.83
C PRO A 50 -8.70 24.51 -21.27
N ALA A 51 -8.17 25.44 -22.09
CA ALA A 51 -7.68 25.16 -23.41
C ALA A 51 -6.57 24.10 -23.36
N ALA A 52 -6.60 23.18 -24.31
CA ALA A 52 -5.50 22.26 -24.57
C ALA A 52 -4.22 23.07 -24.82
N GLY A 53 -3.22 22.88 -23.97
CA GLY A 53 -1.90 23.44 -24.25
C GLY A 53 -1.10 23.78 -23.00
N GLN A 54 0.06 23.21 -22.98
CA GLN A 54 1.20 23.33 -22.08
C GLN A 54 1.15 22.42 -20.85
N ALA A 55 1.67 21.19 -21.06
CA ALA A 55 2.18 20.38 -19.97
C ALA A 55 3.21 21.24 -19.20
N GLY A 56 2.88 21.63 -17.98
CA GLY A 56 3.84 22.20 -17.06
C GLY A 56 5.01 21.22 -16.94
N GLY A 57 6.24 21.73 -17.00
CA GLY A 57 7.42 20.90 -16.81
C GLY A 57 7.32 20.13 -15.48
N CYS A 58 7.72 18.88 -15.46
CA CYS A 58 7.86 18.14 -14.23
C CYS A 58 9.17 18.51 -13.52
N GLU A 59 9.31 18.14 -12.26
CA GLU A 59 10.50 18.43 -11.49
C GLU A 59 11.74 17.79 -12.13
N LEU A 60 12.76 18.62 -12.40
CA LEU A 60 13.98 18.15 -13.05
C LEU A 60 14.89 17.48 -12.02
N ASN A 61 15.17 16.21 -12.19
CA ASN A 61 16.19 15.52 -11.41
C ASN A 61 17.58 16.07 -11.75
N PRO A 62 18.34 16.61 -10.78
CA PRO A 62 19.66 17.19 -11.04
C PRO A 62 20.72 16.13 -11.41
N SER A 63 20.52 14.88 -11.03
CA SER A 63 21.42 13.78 -11.35
C SER A 63 21.32 13.39 -12.84
N SER A 64 22.38 12.78 -13.37
CA SER A 64 22.38 12.18 -14.70
C SER A 64 22.88 10.75 -14.62
N ALA A 65 22.18 9.83 -15.30
CA ALA A 65 22.53 8.43 -15.37
C ALA A 65 22.26 7.89 -16.79
N GLN A 66 23.00 6.86 -17.17
CA GLN A 66 22.67 6.09 -18.35
C GLN A 66 21.50 5.15 -18.06
N MET A 67 20.75 4.80 -19.10
CA MET A 67 19.69 3.80 -18.97
C MET A 67 20.29 2.48 -18.44
N PRO A 68 19.71 1.93 -17.36
CA PRO A 68 20.19 0.67 -16.78
C PRO A 68 20.02 -0.49 -17.78
N SER A 69 20.98 -1.42 -17.77
CA SER A 69 20.81 -2.69 -18.50
C SER A 69 19.76 -3.54 -17.78
N THR A 70 18.65 -3.79 -18.44
CA THR A 70 17.52 -4.56 -17.90
C THR A 70 17.11 -5.61 -18.93
N LYS A 71 16.66 -6.77 -18.48
CA LYS A 71 16.15 -7.82 -19.39
C LYS A 71 14.82 -7.38 -20.01
N LYS A 72 14.55 -7.91 -21.20
CA LYS A 72 13.30 -7.70 -21.91
C LYS A 72 12.10 -8.02 -21.00
N PHE A 73 11.11 -7.13 -20.98
CA PHE A 73 9.90 -7.14 -20.15
C PHE A 73 10.11 -6.86 -18.64
N GLU A 74 11.34 -6.78 -18.16
CA GLU A 74 11.59 -6.37 -16.77
C GLU A 74 11.50 -4.86 -16.61
N PRO A 75 11.07 -4.36 -15.44
CA PRO A 75 11.10 -2.94 -15.14
C PRO A 75 12.53 -2.47 -14.87
N VAL A 76 12.81 -1.22 -15.22
CA VAL A 76 14.04 -0.57 -14.77
C VAL A 76 14.06 -0.40 -13.25
N PRO A 77 15.24 -0.30 -12.62
CA PRO A 77 15.36 0.04 -11.21
C PRO A 77 14.57 1.29 -10.83
N ALA A 78 14.09 1.37 -9.61
CA ALA A 78 13.20 2.44 -9.15
C ALA A 78 13.73 3.84 -9.41
N ASN A 79 15.03 4.06 -9.19
CA ASN A 79 15.70 5.35 -9.42
C ASN A 79 15.83 5.76 -10.90
N ALA A 80 15.48 4.88 -11.82
CA ALA A 80 15.46 5.16 -13.25
C ALA A 80 14.02 5.22 -13.81
N ARG A 81 12.99 5.06 -12.97
CA ARG A 81 11.59 5.12 -13.41
C ARG A 81 11.14 6.56 -13.57
N ILE A 82 10.20 6.76 -14.49
CA ILE A 82 9.46 8.00 -14.66
C ILE A 82 8.15 7.96 -13.88
N SER A 83 7.62 9.12 -13.56
CA SER A 83 6.26 9.25 -13.00
C SER A 83 5.21 9.12 -14.10
N VAL A 84 4.18 8.32 -13.84
CA VAL A 84 3.00 8.16 -14.68
C VAL A 84 1.77 8.49 -13.85
N ALA A 85 0.87 9.32 -14.37
CA ALA A 85 -0.39 9.66 -13.71
C ALA A 85 -1.54 9.45 -14.67
N LEU A 86 -2.67 8.99 -14.14
CA LEU A 86 -3.93 8.82 -14.85
C LEU A 86 -5.00 9.72 -14.25
N GLY A 87 -5.81 10.34 -15.09
CA GLY A 87 -6.96 11.16 -14.71
C GLY A 87 -8.11 11.01 -15.69
N GLY A 88 -9.25 11.67 -15.44
CA GLY A 88 -10.33 11.77 -16.42
C GLY A 88 -11.62 10.99 -16.14
N ILE A 89 -11.70 10.26 -15.01
CA ILE A 89 -12.97 9.65 -14.57
C ILE A 89 -13.47 10.34 -13.29
N PRO A 90 -14.05 11.55 -13.38
CA PRO A 90 -14.34 12.38 -12.19
C PRO A 90 -15.34 11.76 -11.22
N SER A 91 -16.27 10.94 -11.72
CA SER A 91 -17.25 10.23 -10.89
C SER A 91 -16.69 8.95 -10.27
N GLY A 92 -15.52 8.50 -10.72
CA GLY A 92 -15.01 7.17 -10.38
C GLY A 92 -15.89 6.02 -10.91
N THR A 93 -16.88 6.33 -11.79
CA THR A 93 -17.85 5.35 -12.30
C THR A 93 -17.91 5.41 -13.81
N VAL A 94 -17.88 4.24 -14.46
CA VAL A 94 -18.09 4.05 -15.89
C VAL A 94 -19.38 3.26 -16.10
N LYS A 95 -20.26 3.78 -16.95
CA LYS A 95 -21.55 3.14 -17.25
C LYS A 95 -21.42 2.24 -18.49
N PRO A 96 -21.77 0.95 -18.40
CA PRO A 96 -21.80 0.06 -19.56
C PRO A 96 -22.76 0.55 -20.64
N GLY A 97 -22.33 0.49 -21.90
CA GLY A 97 -23.12 0.96 -23.04
C GLY A 97 -23.27 2.47 -23.15
N ALA A 98 -22.66 3.25 -22.28
CA ALA A 98 -22.62 4.70 -22.38
C ALA A 98 -21.53 5.19 -23.38
N PRO A 99 -21.56 6.47 -23.80
CA PRO A 99 -20.47 7.07 -24.57
C PRO A 99 -19.11 6.89 -23.87
N ALA A 100 -18.06 6.79 -24.66
CA ALA A 100 -16.70 6.58 -24.16
C ALA A 100 -16.26 7.67 -23.16
N THR A 101 -15.64 7.26 -22.08
CA THR A 101 -15.12 8.14 -21.02
C THR A 101 -13.67 8.49 -21.33
N GLU A 102 -13.34 9.79 -21.28
CA GLU A 102 -11.97 10.25 -21.51
C GLU A 102 -11.06 9.95 -20.31
N VAL A 103 -9.81 9.58 -20.63
CA VAL A 103 -8.74 9.28 -19.69
C VAL A 103 -7.47 10.00 -20.15
N ASP A 104 -6.91 10.81 -19.28
CA ASP A 104 -5.64 11.49 -19.52
C ASP A 104 -4.48 10.70 -18.91
N VAL A 105 -3.44 10.43 -19.69
CA VAL A 105 -2.20 9.79 -19.25
C VAL A 105 -1.10 10.84 -19.28
N THR A 106 -0.59 11.21 -18.11
CA THR A 106 0.52 12.15 -18.00
C THR A 106 1.80 11.40 -17.65
N LEU A 107 2.80 11.52 -18.51
CA LEU A 107 4.15 11.04 -18.28
C LEU A 107 5.01 12.22 -17.83
N CYS A 108 5.80 12.04 -16.78
CA CYS A 108 6.75 13.03 -16.28
C CYS A 108 8.10 12.35 -16.06
N ASN A 109 9.14 12.78 -16.77
CA ASN A 109 10.48 12.23 -16.57
C ASN A 109 11.21 12.99 -15.47
N ASP A 110 10.94 12.64 -14.25
CA ASP A 110 11.62 13.06 -13.01
C ASP A 110 12.81 12.16 -12.64
N SER A 111 13.16 11.22 -13.51
CA SER A 111 14.32 10.31 -13.33
C SER A 111 15.64 10.97 -13.76
N PRO A 112 16.80 10.41 -13.39
CA PRO A 112 18.10 10.89 -13.86
C PRO A 112 18.44 10.49 -15.30
N VAL A 113 17.57 9.70 -15.99
CA VAL A 113 17.81 9.14 -17.32
C VAL A 113 17.11 9.94 -18.39
N ASP A 114 17.78 10.24 -19.50
CA ASP A 114 17.12 10.77 -20.70
C ASP A 114 16.54 9.62 -21.52
N TYR A 115 15.21 9.59 -21.65
CA TYR A 115 14.52 8.56 -22.41
C TYR A 115 14.18 9.05 -23.82
N HIS A 116 14.74 8.37 -24.82
CA HIS A 116 14.37 8.54 -26.21
C HIS A 116 13.44 7.40 -26.62
N LYS A 117 12.37 7.72 -27.34
CA LYS A 117 11.37 6.74 -27.82
C LYS A 117 10.65 6.01 -26.67
N VAL A 118 9.88 6.75 -25.90
CA VAL A 118 8.97 6.20 -24.89
C VAL A 118 7.63 5.93 -25.54
N GLY A 119 7.19 4.69 -25.51
CA GLY A 119 5.84 4.27 -25.91
C GLY A 119 4.92 4.16 -24.70
N VAL A 120 3.62 4.20 -24.90
CA VAL A 120 2.60 4.02 -23.88
C VAL A 120 1.67 2.88 -24.26
N VAL A 121 1.44 1.98 -23.31
CA VAL A 121 0.42 0.93 -23.40
C VAL A 121 -0.71 1.31 -22.47
N VAL A 122 -1.91 1.45 -22.99
CA VAL A 122 -3.13 1.71 -22.20
C VAL A 122 -4.10 0.56 -22.39
N VAL A 123 -4.51 -0.05 -21.28
CA VAL A 123 -5.37 -1.24 -21.31
C VAL A 123 -6.45 -1.20 -20.25
N LEU A 124 -7.56 -1.86 -20.50
CA LEU A 124 -8.58 -2.16 -19.50
C LEU A 124 -8.11 -3.33 -18.64
N THR A 125 -8.07 -3.14 -17.33
CA THR A 125 -7.66 -4.17 -16.38
C THR A 125 -8.79 -5.18 -16.15
N ARG A 126 -8.46 -6.32 -15.54
CA ARG A 126 -9.48 -7.30 -15.15
C ARG A 126 -10.58 -6.64 -14.34
N CYS A 127 -11.81 -7.04 -14.61
CA CYS A 127 -13.00 -6.44 -14.01
C CYS A 127 -13.88 -7.53 -13.35
N SER A 128 -14.33 -7.28 -12.12
CA SER A 128 -15.38 -8.06 -11.52
C SER A 128 -16.76 -7.82 -12.20
N CYS A 129 -16.84 -6.82 -13.05
CA CYS A 129 -17.96 -6.49 -13.90
C CYS A 129 -18.06 -7.37 -15.17
N ALA A 130 -17.04 -8.16 -15.48
CA ALA A 130 -16.99 -9.01 -16.65
C ALA A 130 -17.87 -10.25 -16.46
N ILE A 131 -18.61 -10.60 -17.51
CA ILE A 131 -19.42 -11.83 -17.53
C ILE A 131 -18.61 -13.08 -17.86
N THR A 132 -17.32 -12.90 -18.22
CA THR A 132 -16.41 -14.00 -18.55
C THR A 132 -15.76 -14.58 -17.30
N PRO A 133 -15.53 -15.92 -17.23
CA PRO A 133 -14.91 -16.55 -16.04
C PRO A 133 -13.51 -16.06 -15.72
N ILE A 134 -12.81 -15.48 -16.70
CA ILE A 134 -11.44 -14.96 -16.54
C ILE A 134 -11.39 -13.48 -16.17
N GLY A 135 -12.56 -12.82 -16.02
CA GLY A 135 -12.68 -11.44 -15.58
C GLY A 135 -12.13 -10.41 -16.58
N LEU A 136 -12.09 -10.75 -17.88
CA LEU A 136 -11.71 -9.79 -18.93
C LEU A 136 -12.90 -8.90 -19.29
N PRO A 137 -12.76 -7.56 -19.19
CA PRO A 137 -13.82 -6.65 -19.59
C PRO A 137 -14.02 -6.66 -21.12
N GLU A 138 -15.27 -6.56 -21.55
CA GLU A 138 -15.60 -6.28 -22.94
C GLU A 138 -15.74 -4.77 -23.12
N GLY A 139 -15.03 -4.22 -24.12
CA GLY A 139 -15.04 -2.78 -24.33
C GLY A 139 -14.06 -2.36 -25.42
N THR A 140 -14.01 -1.06 -25.68
CA THR A 140 -13.09 -0.48 -26.65
C THR A 140 -12.24 0.60 -25.99
N GLY A 141 -11.02 0.73 -26.48
CA GLY A 141 -10.14 1.86 -26.18
C GLY A 141 -9.83 2.63 -27.46
N GLU A 142 -9.76 3.94 -27.36
CA GLU A 142 -9.35 4.83 -28.45
C GLU A 142 -8.33 5.83 -27.92
N ARG A 143 -7.37 6.21 -28.76
CA ARG A 143 -6.42 7.28 -28.49
C ARG A 143 -6.73 8.51 -29.30
N PHE A 144 -6.46 9.68 -28.78
CA PHE A 144 -6.58 10.93 -29.52
C PHE A 144 -5.32 11.18 -30.34
N ASP A 145 -5.48 11.34 -31.65
CA ASP A 145 -4.38 11.75 -32.54
C ASP A 145 -4.40 13.29 -32.71
N PRO A 146 -3.44 14.01 -32.13
CA PRO A 146 -3.40 15.46 -32.18
C PRO A 146 -3.08 15.98 -33.61
N ALA A 147 -2.48 15.17 -34.48
CA ALA A 147 -2.15 15.59 -35.85
C ALA A 147 -3.38 15.63 -36.73
N THR A 148 -4.34 14.71 -36.52
CA THR A 148 -5.58 14.64 -37.30
C THR A 148 -6.79 15.21 -36.56
N GLY A 149 -6.68 15.41 -35.23
CA GLY A 149 -7.79 15.81 -34.35
C GLY A 149 -8.86 14.72 -34.19
N ARG A 150 -8.53 13.47 -34.42
CA ARG A 150 -9.48 12.35 -34.41
C ARG A 150 -9.12 11.31 -33.34
N TRP A 151 -10.12 10.54 -32.94
CA TRP A 151 -9.97 9.36 -32.13
C TRP A 151 -9.66 8.15 -33.02
N VAL A 152 -8.65 7.38 -32.62
CA VAL A 152 -8.18 6.18 -33.33
C VAL A 152 -8.35 4.99 -32.42
N THR A 153 -9.03 3.95 -32.89
CA THR A 153 -9.26 2.72 -32.12
C THR A 153 -7.93 1.99 -31.85
N MET A 154 -7.72 1.56 -30.62
CA MET A 154 -6.58 0.74 -30.23
C MET A 154 -6.87 -0.75 -30.52
N GLU A 155 -5.87 -1.47 -31.01
CA GLU A 155 -6.05 -2.89 -31.38
C GLU A 155 -6.19 -3.80 -30.15
N HIS A 156 -5.61 -3.42 -29.02
CA HIS A 156 -5.52 -4.25 -27.80
C HIS A 156 -5.92 -3.49 -26.54
N PRO A 157 -7.21 -3.13 -26.35
CA PRO A 157 -7.64 -2.36 -25.18
C PRO A 157 -7.81 -3.21 -23.92
N VAL A 158 -7.50 -4.51 -23.94
CA VAL A 158 -7.74 -5.45 -22.85
C VAL A 158 -6.47 -6.23 -22.49
N ILE A 159 -6.13 -6.32 -21.21
CA ILE A 159 -5.01 -7.15 -20.75
C ILE A 159 -5.29 -8.64 -21.00
N THR A 160 -4.40 -9.26 -21.77
CA THR A 160 -4.28 -10.71 -21.88
C THR A 160 -3.42 -11.27 -20.74
N THR A 161 -3.37 -12.58 -20.58
CA THR A 161 -2.70 -13.25 -19.45
C THR A 161 -1.18 -13.29 -19.50
N GLY A 162 -0.53 -12.53 -20.39
CA GLY A 162 0.92 -12.55 -20.61
C GLY A 162 1.56 -11.16 -20.54
N MET A 163 2.90 -11.11 -20.48
CA MET A 163 3.70 -9.86 -20.52
C MET A 163 3.89 -9.31 -21.95
N ASP A 164 3.38 -10.00 -22.94
CA ASP A 164 3.43 -9.68 -24.37
C ASP A 164 2.61 -8.43 -24.76
N TYR A 165 1.62 -8.05 -23.93
CA TYR A 165 0.86 -6.80 -24.11
C TYR A 165 1.74 -5.55 -24.13
N LEU A 166 2.91 -5.57 -23.50
CA LEU A 166 3.86 -4.46 -23.52
C LEU A 166 4.41 -4.15 -24.94
N GLY A 167 4.27 -5.07 -25.87
CA GLY A 167 4.64 -4.87 -27.27
C GLY A 167 3.61 -4.07 -28.09
N GLY A 168 2.40 -3.91 -27.57
CA GLY A 168 1.30 -3.14 -28.20
C GLY A 168 1.31 -1.67 -27.80
N PHE A 169 2.48 -1.04 -27.66
CA PHE A 169 2.60 0.37 -27.32
C PHE A 169 2.30 1.27 -28.52
N ASP A 170 1.64 2.37 -28.21
CA ASP A 170 1.35 3.48 -29.13
C ASP A 170 2.09 4.76 -28.67
N ASP A 171 1.90 5.85 -29.40
CA ASP A 171 2.29 7.22 -29.01
C ASP A 171 3.77 7.34 -28.59
N VAL A 172 4.69 6.88 -29.44
CA VAL A 172 6.12 6.98 -29.15
C VAL A 172 6.56 8.46 -29.03
N GLN A 173 7.06 8.81 -27.86
CA GLN A 173 7.48 10.16 -27.50
C GLN A 173 8.97 10.22 -27.23
N ASP A 174 9.58 11.40 -27.45
CA ASP A 174 10.88 11.76 -26.87
C ASP A 174 10.63 12.41 -25.50
N LEU A 175 11.14 11.81 -24.45
CA LEU A 175 10.87 12.19 -23.07
C LEU A 175 12.20 12.45 -22.28
N PRO A 176 12.94 13.52 -22.65
CA PRO A 176 14.14 13.90 -21.88
C PRO A 176 13.78 14.30 -20.46
N LYS A 177 14.78 14.39 -19.60
CA LYS A 177 14.64 14.79 -18.20
C LYS A 177 13.88 16.10 -18.04
N GLY A 178 12.97 16.14 -17.07
CA GLY A 178 12.13 17.29 -16.76
C GLY A 178 11.00 17.56 -17.77
N LYS A 179 10.86 16.73 -18.81
CA LYS A 179 9.75 16.84 -19.76
C LYS A 179 8.52 16.11 -19.23
N ALA A 180 7.38 16.76 -19.33
CA ALA A 180 6.06 16.13 -19.17
C ALA A 180 5.30 16.10 -20.49
N VAL A 181 4.50 15.06 -20.69
CA VAL A 181 3.59 14.89 -21.83
C VAL A 181 2.27 14.34 -21.32
N THR A 182 1.16 14.91 -21.76
CA THR A 182 -0.18 14.37 -21.50
C THR A 182 -0.78 13.83 -22.80
N LEU A 183 -1.15 12.57 -22.79
CA LEU A 183 -1.79 11.86 -23.87
C LEU A 183 -3.25 11.61 -23.52
N ARG A 184 -4.15 11.71 -24.48
CA ARG A 184 -5.59 11.56 -24.26
C ARG A 184 -6.08 10.25 -24.84
N TYR A 185 -6.78 9.51 -24.02
CA TYR A 185 -7.43 8.26 -24.36
C TYR A 185 -8.92 8.34 -24.02
N ARG A 186 -9.71 7.42 -24.50
CA ARG A 186 -11.07 7.20 -24.03
C ARG A 186 -11.40 5.72 -24.06
N VAL A 187 -12.18 5.29 -23.07
CA VAL A 187 -12.58 3.91 -22.92
C VAL A 187 -14.10 3.80 -22.88
N SER A 188 -14.63 2.75 -23.47
CA SER A 188 -16.03 2.38 -23.34
C SER A 188 -16.14 0.93 -22.93
N LEU A 189 -17.18 0.61 -22.16
CA LEU A 189 -17.52 -0.74 -21.75
C LEU A 189 -18.76 -1.21 -22.48
N ASP A 190 -18.77 -2.48 -22.89
CA ASP A 190 -19.92 -3.08 -23.54
C ASP A 190 -21.15 -3.08 -22.62
N ALA A 191 -22.35 -2.98 -23.20
CA ALA A 191 -23.61 -2.94 -22.46
C ALA A 191 -23.91 -4.25 -21.72
N SER A 192 -23.28 -5.36 -22.09
CA SER A 192 -23.38 -6.66 -21.42
C SER A 192 -22.74 -6.67 -20.04
N MET A 193 -21.73 -5.80 -19.78
CA MET A 193 -21.03 -5.73 -18.52
C MET A 193 -21.98 -5.51 -17.35
N ILE A 194 -21.71 -6.18 -16.22
CA ILE A 194 -22.52 -6.07 -14.98
C ILE A 194 -21.87 -5.09 -14.00
N ASP A 195 -22.58 -4.74 -12.95
CA ASP A 195 -22.04 -3.92 -11.87
C ASP A 195 -20.80 -4.59 -11.25
N GLY A 196 -19.78 -3.79 -10.97
CA GLY A 196 -18.50 -4.31 -10.44
C GLY A 196 -17.40 -3.27 -10.41
N LYS A 197 -16.17 -3.75 -10.30
CA LYS A 197 -14.97 -2.90 -10.28
C LYS A 197 -14.04 -3.29 -11.42
N GLY A 198 -13.50 -2.30 -12.09
CA GLY A 198 -12.50 -2.41 -13.15
C GLY A 198 -11.49 -1.27 -13.06
N GLY A 199 -10.67 -1.11 -14.09
CA GLY A 199 -9.70 -0.02 -14.14
C GLY A 199 -9.11 0.16 -15.54
N VAL A 200 -8.36 1.25 -15.68
CA VAL A 200 -7.46 1.51 -16.79
C VAL A 200 -6.04 1.48 -16.25
N GLU A 201 -5.16 0.79 -16.94
CA GLU A 201 -3.72 0.79 -16.66
C GLU A 201 -2.99 1.50 -17.79
N ALA A 202 -2.03 2.36 -17.42
CA ALA A 202 -1.09 2.93 -18.37
C ALA A 202 0.34 2.52 -17.99
N THR A 203 1.06 1.93 -18.92
CA THR A 203 2.44 1.52 -18.77
C THR A 203 3.32 2.24 -19.79
N ALA A 204 4.33 2.97 -19.31
CA ALA A 204 5.35 3.58 -20.13
C ALA A 204 6.49 2.58 -20.38
N VAL A 205 6.90 2.44 -21.64
CA VAL A 205 7.90 1.49 -22.09
C VAL A 205 8.96 2.13 -22.97
N VAL A 206 10.18 1.62 -22.91
CA VAL A 206 11.21 1.84 -23.93
C VAL A 206 11.15 0.64 -24.87
N PRO A 207 11.02 0.87 -26.21
CA PRO A 207 10.83 -0.25 -27.16
C PRO A 207 12.02 -1.16 -27.34
N ASP A 208 13.26 -0.64 -27.18
CA ASP A 208 14.47 -1.38 -27.45
C ASP A 208 15.59 -1.07 -26.42
N PRO A 209 15.90 -2.01 -25.51
CA PRO A 209 15.14 -3.24 -25.25
C PRO A 209 13.74 -2.91 -24.70
N LEU A 210 12.75 -3.75 -24.99
CA LEU A 210 11.39 -3.53 -24.49
C LEU A 210 11.37 -3.73 -22.96
N VAL A 211 11.39 -2.62 -22.24
CA VAL A 211 11.40 -2.57 -20.77
C VAL A 211 10.40 -1.54 -20.25
N GLN A 212 9.85 -1.80 -19.10
CA GLN A 212 8.93 -0.89 -18.42
C GLN A 212 9.72 0.18 -17.65
N ILE A 213 9.35 1.44 -17.84
CA ILE A 213 9.97 2.60 -17.17
C ILE A 213 9.03 3.36 -16.25
N GLY A 214 7.74 3.08 -16.30
CA GLY A 214 6.73 3.69 -15.43
C GLY A 214 5.37 3.02 -15.60
N ARG A 215 4.50 3.14 -14.60
CA ARG A 215 3.14 2.58 -14.63
C ARG A 215 2.23 3.33 -13.69
N ALA A 216 0.96 3.43 -14.04
CA ALA A 216 -0.12 3.88 -13.18
C ALA A 216 -1.42 3.13 -13.50
N ASP A 217 -2.28 3.05 -12.50
CA ASP A 217 -3.61 2.43 -12.58
C ASP A 217 -4.67 3.47 -12.20
N LEU A 218 -5.76 3.52 -12.97
CA LEU A 218 -6.95 4.32 -12.66
C LEU A 218 -8.13 3.36 -12.51
N PRO A 219 -8.52 3.04 -11.29
CA PRO A 219 -9.65 2.17 -11.05
C PRO A 219 -10.96 2.93 -11.23
N PHE A 220 -12.02 2.18 -11.55
CA PHE A 220 -13.38 2.69 -11.62
C PHE A 220 -14.40 1.64 -11.18
N THR A 221 -15.56 2.13 -10.75
CA THR A 221 -16.75 1.30 -10.54
C THR A 221 -17.54 1.21 -11.84
N VAL A 222 -18.08 0.05 -12.14
CA VAL A 222 -19.03 -0.15 -13.23
C VAL A 222 -20.40 -0.24 -12.63
N SER A 223 -21.35 0.60 -13.07
CA SER A 223 -22.74 0.55 -12.61
C SER A 223 -23.71 0.90 -13.73
N LYS A 224 -24.75 0.09 -13.84
CA LYS A 224 -25.89 0.30 -14.77
C LYS A 224 -26.87 1.34 -14.24
N GLU A 225 -26.92 1.53 -12.93
CA GLU A 225 -27.79 2.55 -12.32
C GLU A 225 -27.21 3.95 -12.50
N SER A 226 -28.12 4.93 -12.70
CA SER A 226 -27.72 6.33 -12.72
C SER A 226 -27.26 6.72 -11.32
N SER A 227 -25.98 7.01 -11.15
CA SER A 227 -25.44 7.45 -9.87
C SER A 227 -26.26 8.62 -9.31
N ALA A 228 -26.70 8.49 -8.06
CA ALA A 228 -27.22 9.62 -7.27
C ALA A 228 -26.20 10.78 -7.25
N PRO A 229 -26.64 12.05 -7.08
CA PRO A 229 -25.75 13.19 -7.16
C PRO A 229 -24.58 13.08 -6.17
N PRO A 230 -23.37 13.52 -6.54
CA PRO A 230 -22.18 13.41 -5.72
C PRO A 230 -22.25 14.45 -4.57
N ASN A 231 -22.68 14.03 -3.41
CA ASN A 231 -22.66 14.86 -2.20
C ASN A 231 -21.95 14.21 -1.01
N ALA A 232 -21.08 13.23 -1.25
CA ALA A 232 -20.04 12.89 -0.30
C ALA A 232 -18.69 12.92 -1.04
N PRO A 233 -17.67 13.64 -0.55
CA PRO A 233 -16.35 13.56 -1.12
C PRO A 233 -15.89 12.11 -1.05
N ALA A 234 -15.47 11.53 -2.18
CA ALA A 234 -14.84 10.23 -2.19
C ALA A 234 -13.66 10.27 -1.19
N PRO A 235 -13.47 9.24 -0.35
CA PRO A 235 -12.34 9.22 0.57
C PRO A 235 -11.07 9.46 -0.23
N ARG A 236 -10.27 10.43 0.21
CA ARG A 236 -8.99 10.71 -0.44
C ARG A 236 -8.13 9.48 -0.30
N GLN A 237 -7.66 8.97 -1.44
CA GLN A 237 -6.73 7.85 -1.43
C GLN A 237 -5.39 8.32 -1.99
N THR A 238 -4.32 7.83 -1.40
CA THR A 238 -2.95 8.18 -1.77
C THR A 238 -2.12 6.91 -1.81
N VAL A 239 -1.37 6.70 -2.87
CA VAL A 239 -0.33 5.66 -2.90
C VAL A 239 0.88 6.21 -2.16
N LEU A 240 1.33 5.49 -1.15
CA LEU A 240 2.51 5.90 -0.38
C LEU A 240 3.78 5.72 -1.22
N PRO A 241 4.78 6.60 -1.04
CA PRO A 241 5.97 6.67 -1.90
C PRO A 241 7.01 5.58 -1.59
N PHE A 242 6.58 4.36 -1.32
CA PHE A 242 7.48 3.22 -1.26
C PHE A 242 8.01 2.87 -2.64
N THR A 243 9.29 2.54 -2.73
CA THR A 243 9.98 2.25 -3.99
C THR A 243 10.74 0.92 -3.94
N GLY A 244 10.91 0.30 -5.12
CA GLY A 244 11.68 -0.95 -5.24
C GLY A 244 11.05 -2.13 -4.50
N LEU A 245 9.74 -2.12 -4.34
CA LEU A 245 9.01 -3.21 -3.70
C LEU A 245 9.04 -4.47 -4.58
N THR A 246 9.08 -5.63 -3.91
CA THR A 246 8.91 -6.91 -4.55
C THR A 246 8.13 -7.84 -3.63
N TYR A 247 6.86 -8.04 -3.98
CA TYR A 247 5.94 -8.85 -3.21
C TYR A 247 5.80 -8.39 -1.74
N PRO A 248 5.39 -7.14 -1.46
CA PRO A 248 5.11 -6.70 -0.10
C PRO A 248 3.94 -7.49 0.48
N SER A 249 4.01 -7.89 1.74
CA SER A 249 3.00 -8.77 2.35
C SER A 249 2.18 -8.11 3.43
N SER A 250 2.80 -7.38 4.34
CA SER A 250 2.12 -6.87 5.54
C SER A 250 2.50 -5.42 5.87
N VAL A 251 1.56 -4.69 6.45
CA VAL A 251 1.69 -3.29 6.84
C VAL A 251 1.30 -3.09 8.31
N ALA A 252 2.04 -2.24 9.00
CA ALA A 252 1.68 -1.73 10.32
C ALA A 252 1.82 -0.21 10.34
N VAL A 253 1.11 0.46 11.24
CA VAL A 253 1.22 1.90 11.46
C VAL A 253 1.33 2.18 12.96
N ASP A 254 2.26 3.04 13.34
CA ASP A 254 2.42 3.44 14.73
C ASP A 254 1.55 4.65 15.10
N ALA A 255 1.57 5.01 16.38
CA ALA A 255 0.80 6.14 16.88
C ALA A 255 1.25 7.51 16.34
N ALA A 256 2.46 7.61 15.79
CA ALA A 256 2.98 8.81 15.15
C ALA A 256 2.59 8.87 13.65
N GLY A 257 2.00 7.80 13.11
CA GLY A 257 1.63 7.67 11.70
C GLY A 257 2.77 7.20 10.79
N ALA A 258 3.88 6.69 11.34
CA ALA A 258 4.90 6.04 10.55
C ALA A 258 4.40 4.67 10.09
N VAL A 259 4.65 4.34 8.84
CA VAL A 259 4.17 3.11 8.18
C VAL A 259 5.32 2.14 8.01
N TYR A 260 5.12 0.92 8.46
CA TYR A 260 6.07 -0.19 8.39
C TYR A 260 5.57 -1.22 7.40
N LEU A 261 6.46 -1.74 6.56
CA LEU A 261 6.11 -2.63 5.45
C LEU A 261 7.12 -3.78 5.34
N THR A 262 6.63 -5.01 5.26
CA THR A 262 7.47 -6.14 4.85
C THR A 262 7.57 -6.18 3.33
N ASP A 263 8.79 -6.14 2.82
CA ASP A 263 9.12 -6.28 1.40
C ASP A 263 9.73 -7.67 1.20
N THR A 264 8.84 -8.66 1.15
CA THR A 264 9.09 -10.07 1.41
C THR A 264 10.17 -10.68 0.53
N TRP A 265 10.12 -10.44 -0.78
CA TRP A 265 11.11 -11.03 -1.70
C TRP A 265 12.43 -10.25 -1.78
N ASN A 266 12.51 -9.10 -1.11
CA ASN A 266 13.75 -8.35 -0.94
C ASN A 266 14.36 -8.56 0.46
N ASP A 267 13.84 -9.48 1.26
CA ASP A 267 14.33 -9.84 2.59
C ASP A 267 14.56 -8.62 3.50
N ARG A 268 13.64 -7.66 3.47
CA ARG A 268 13.77 -6.40 4.20
C ARG A 268 12.45 -5.91 4.77
N VAL A 269 12.56 -5.05 5.76
CA VAL A 269 11.44 -4.26 6.31
C VAL A 269 11.73 -2.79 6.06
N LEU A 270 10.74 -2.10 5.55
CA LEU A 270 10.79 -0.68 5.25
C LEU A 270 9.99 0.12 6.26
N MET A 271 10.40 1.34 6.52
CA MET A 271 9.66 2.33 7.31
C MET A 271 9.57 3.64 6.52
N LEU A 272 8.39 4.23 6.51
CA LEU A 272 8.12 5.55 5.98
C LEU A 272 7.60 6.42 7.13
N ALA A 273 8.35 7.42 7.53
CA ALA A 273 7.92 8.34 8.57
C ALA A 273 6.68 9.13 8.11
N ALA A 274 5.83 9.52 9.06
CA ALA A 274 4.62 10.29 8.75
C ALA A 274 4.93 11.55 7.95
N GLY A 275 4.30 11.70 6.78
CA GLY A 275 4.49 12.83 5.89
C GLY A 275 5.83 12.88 5.16
N SER A 276 6.68 11.86 5.28
CA SER A 276 7.93 11.75 4.53
C SER A 276 7.72 11.09 3.17
N ASN A 277 8.57 11.46 2.22
CA ASN A 277 8.70 10.73 0.95
C ASN A 277 9.92 9.79 0.93
N ASP A 278 10.74 9.83 1.99
CA ASP A 278 11.96 9.04 2.07
C ASP A 278 11.74 7.79 2.92
N GLN A 279 11.80 6.64 2.28
CA GLN A 279 11.74 5.36 2.99
C GLN A 279 13.08 4.99 3.62
N THR A 280 13.03 4.33 4.76
CA THR A 280 14.18 3.80 5.48
C THR A 280 14.12 2.28 5.51
N VAL A 281 15.23 1.61 5.23
CA VAL A 281 15.37 0.17 5.47
C VAL A 281 15.70 -0.02 6.96
N LEU A 282 14.87 -0.78 7.67
CA LEU A 282 15.14 -1.08 9.08
C LEU A 282 16.32 -2.05 9.21
N PRO A 283 17.16 -1.90 10.25
CA PRO A 283 18.42 -2.63 10.38
C PRO A 283 18.23 -4.07 10.91
N PHE A 284 17.24 -4.79 10.37
CA PHE A 284 17.16 -6.23 10.59
C PHE A 284 18.31 -6.95 9.91
N SER A 285 18.84 -7.98 10.54
CA SER A 285 19.88 -8.82 9.97
C SER A 285 19.43 -10.27 9.93
N GLY A 286 19.70 -10.94 8.81
CA GLY A 286 19.43 -12.36 8.62
C GLY A 286 17.93 -12.74 8.68
N ILE A 287 17.02 -11.81 8.35
CA ILE A 287 15.62 -12.15 8.10
C ILE A 287 15.48 -12.71 6.68
N GLU A 288 14.61 -13.69 6.51
CA GLU A 288 14.35 -14.35 5.24
C GLU A 288 12.85 -14.31 4.93
N SER A 289 12.50 -13.74 3.79
CA SER A 289 11.11 -13.59 3.33
C SER A 289 10.16 -13.15 4.46
N PRO A 290 10.37 -11.96 5.06
CA PRO A 290 9.52 -11.46 6.14
C PRO A 290 8.06 -11.38 5.65
N ASP A 291 7.12 -11.89 6.45
CA ASP A 291 5.71 -11.98 6.07
C ASP A 291 4.86 -10.95 6.85
N GLY A 292 4.68 -11.12 8.16
CA GLY A 292 3.92 -10.21 9.00
C GLY A 292 4.78 -9.16 9.70
N VAL A 293 4.24 -7.96 9.92
CA VAL A 293 4.85 -6.89 10.71
C VAL A 293 3.86 -6.31 11.72
N ALA A 294 4.33 -6.01 12.92
CA ALA A 294 3.61 -5.23 13.93
C ALA A 294 4.54 -4.25 14.63
N VAL A 295 3.97 -3.18 15.17
CA VAL A 295 4.69 -2.18 15.95
C VAL A 295 3.98 -1.97 17.29
N ASP A 296 4.74 -1.94 18.39
CA ASP A 296 4.16 -1.66 19.70
C ASP A 296 4.17 -0.15 20.02
N GLN A 297 3.57 0.20 21.15
CA GLN A 297 3.48 1.60 21.58
C GLN A 297 4.84 2.24 21.92
N GLN A 298 5.88 1.45 22.13
CA GLN A 298 7.23 1.90 22.35
C GLN A 298 8.02 2.05 21.04
N GLY A 299 7.41 1.70 19.90
CA GLY A 299 8.05 1.73 18.59
C GLY A 299 8.95 0.52 18.29
N ASN A 300 8.88 -0.55 19.10
CA ASN A 300 9.55 -1.79 18.74
C ASN A 300 8.81 -2.46 17.60
N VAL A 301 9.57 -2.98 16.64
CA VAL A 301 9.04 -3.64 15.45
C VAL A 301 9.18 -5.14 15.57
N TYR A 302 8.10 -5.87 15.31
CA TYR A 302 8.04 -7.33 15.35
C TYR A 302 7.79 -7.85 13.95
N VAL A 303 8.55 -8.84 13.53
CA VAL A 303 8.49 -9.38 12.16
C VAL A 303 8.49 -10.90 12.22
N THR A 304 7.57 -11.52 11.49
CA THR A 304 7.62 -12.96 11.23
C THR A 304 8.51 -13.23 10.02
N ASP A 305 9.32 -14.27 10.06
CA ASP A 305 10.13 -14.67 8.93
C ASP A 305 9.98 -16.17 8.62
N ARG A 306 10.36 -16.57 7.41
CA ARG A 306 10.23 -17.96 6.95
C ARG A 306 11.14 -18.96 7.65
N SER A 307 12.10 -18.50 8.43
CA SER A 307 12.96 -19.36 9.25
C SER A 307 12.28 -19.77 10.57
N ASP A 308 10.94 -19.80 10.59
CA ASP A 308 10.11 -20.18 11.74
C ASP A 308 10.34 -19.31 12.97
N ARG A 309 10.63 -18.02 12.76
CA ARG A 309 10.97 -17.07 13.82
C ARG A 309 10.05 -15.88 13.85
N VAL A 310 9.97 -15.27 15.01
CA VAL A 310 9.52 -13.88 15.16
C VAL A 310 10.69 -13.08 15.74
N VAL A 311 11.07 -12.03 15.02
CA VAL A 311 12.21 -11.18 15.39
C VAL A 311 11.68 -9.84 15.85
N LYS A 312 12.12 -9.38 17.02
CA LYS A 312 11.86 -8.05 17.55
C LYS A 312 13.08 -7.16 17.32
N LEU A 313 12.87 -6.00 16.74
CA LEU A 313 13.84 -4.90 16.65
C LEU A 313 13.46 -3.84 17.69
N ALA A 314 14.39 -3.48 18.56
CA ALA A 314 14.15 -2.43 19.55
C ALA A 314 14.04 -1.04 18.87
N ALA A 315 13.14 -0.20 19.38
CA ALA A 315 12.90 1.14 18.86
C ALA A 315 14.20 1.98 18.83
N GLY A 316 14.50 2.55 17.66
CA GLY A 316 15.67 3.42 17.47
C GLY A 316 17.03 2.72 17.62
N SER A 317 17.07 1.38 17.63
CA SER A 317 18.29 0.57 17.79
C SER A 317 18.43 -0.40 16.61
N ALA A 318 19.64 -0.95 16.46
CA ALA A 318 19.91 -2.12 15.62
C ALA A 318 19.85 -3.43 16.43
N ASP A 319 19.53 -3.37 17.74
CA ASP A 319 19.47 -4.56 18.58
C ASP A 319 18.20 -5.35 18.26
N GLN A 320 18.39 -6.52 17.73
CA GLN A 320 17.30 -7.46 17.44
C GLN A 320 17.34 -8.66 18.38
N THR A 321 16.17 -9.20 18.66
CA THR A 321 15.98 -10.37 19.51
C THR A 321 15.02 -11.35 18.84
N VAL A 322 15.40 -12.61 18.73
CA VAL A 322 14.48 -13.68 18.36
C VAL A 322 13.60 -14.02 19.56
N LEU A 323 12.29 -13.96 19.37
CA LEU A 323 11.34 -14.29 20.44
C LEU A 323 11.35 -15.81 20.74
N PRO A 324 11.22 -16.22 22.00
CA PRO A 324 11.29 -17.61 22.42
C PRO A 324 10.00 -18.39 22.13
N LEU A 325 9.54 -18.33 20.88
CA LEU A 325 8.36 -19.05 20.41
C LEU A 325 8.76 -20.46 19.97
N THR A 326 7.92 -21.44 20.27
CA THR A 326 8.12 -22.84 19.90
C THR A 326 6.85 -23.44 19.30
N GLY A 327 7.00 -24.41 18.38
CA GLY A 327 5.86 -25.12 17.78
C GLY A 327 4.99 -24.28 16.85
N ILE A 328 5.54 -23.18 16.33
CA ILE A 328 4.99 -22.42 15.22
C ILE A 328 5.87 -22.71 14.00
N GLU A 329 5.25 -23.19 12.94
CA GLU A 329 5.90 -23.39 11.64
C GLU A 329 5.34 -22.33 10.70
N HIS A 330 6.20 -21.74 9.88
CA HIS A 330 5.84 -20.69 8.92
C HIS A 330 4.94 -19.61 9.52
N PRO A 331 5.44 -18.85 10.52
CA PRO A 331 4.67 -17.76 11.12
C PRO A 331 4.31 -16.74 10.05
N ARG A 332 3.03 -16.37 10.00
CA ARG A 332 2.51 -15.48 8.95
C ARG A 332 2.18 -14.09 9.45
N SER A 333 1.38 -14.00 10.47
CA SER A 333 0.95 -12.71 11.00
C SER A 333 1.32 -12.57 12.46
N VAL A 334 1.61 -11.35 12.85
CA VAL A 334 1.96 -10.98 14.23
C VAL A 334 1.14 -9.75 14.65
N ALA A 335 0.67 -9.76 15.90
CA ALA A 335 0.05 -8.60 16.55
C ALA A 335 0.61 -8.43 17.95
N VAL A 336 0.59 -7.20 18.45
CA VAL A 336 1.08 -6.87 19.80
C VAL A 336 0.01 -6.05 20.52
N ASP A 337 -0.35 -6.47 21.73
CA ASP A 337 -1.29 -5.71 22.56
C ASP A 337 -0.59 -4.60 23.37
N ARG A 338 -1.39 -3.76 24.04
CA ARG A 338 -0.86 -2.65 24.85
C ARG A 338 0.04 -3.10 26.01
N ALA A 339 -0.12 -4.33 26.49
CA ALA A 339 0.71 -4.89 27.53
C ALA A 339 2.04 -5.45 26.99
N GLY A 340 2.22 -5.48 25.67
CA GLY A 340 3.39 -6.03 25.00
C GLY A 340 3.31 -7.55 24.81
N ASN A 341 2.14 -8.19 24.99
CA ASN A 341 1.99 -9.59 24.63
C ASN A 341 1.97 -9.72 23.11
N VAL A 342 2.65 -10.71 22.59
CA VAL A 342 2.77 -10.97 21.15
C VAL A 342 1.86 -12.14 20.75
N TYR A 343 1.08 -11.97 19.71
CA TYR A 343 0.18 -12.97 19.16
C TYR A 343 0.66 -13.33 17.76
N VAL A 344 0.78 -14.62 17.46
CA VAL A 344 1.34 -15.09 16.19
C VAL A 344 0.46 -16.20 15.60
N THR A 345 0.19 -16.10 14.32
CA THR A 345 -0.39 -17.19 13.54
C THR A 345 0.69 -17.90 12.74
N GLY A 346 0.58 -19.20 12.59
CA GLY A 346 1.50 -20.00 11.77
C GLY A 346 0.75 -21.01 10.93
N TYR A 347 1.38 -21.44 9.84
CA TYR A 347 0.84 -22.44 8.95
C TYR A 347 1.28 -23.83 9.41
N THR A 348 0.41 -24.49 10.19
CA THR A 348 0.54 -25.91 10.50
C THR A 348 -0.68 -26.65 9.93
N ARG A 349 -0.66 -27.98 9.97
CA ARG A 349 -1.85 -28.80 9.59
C ARG A 349 -3.13 -28.35 10.34
N ASP A 350 -2.95 -27.86 11.57
CA ASP A 350 -3.97 -27.22 12.38
C ASP A 350 -3.46 -25.82 12.71
N THR A 351 -3.98 -24.79 12.06
CA THR A 351 -3.60 -23.39 12.29
C THR A 351 -3.76 -23.05 13.77
N LYS A 352 -2.64 -22.73 14.42
CA LYS A 352 -2.60 -22.33 15.83
C LYS A 352 -2.36 -20.82 15.92
N VAL A 353 -2.93 -20.22 16.93
CA VAL A 353 -2.59 -18.88 17.37
C VAL A 353 -1.90 -19.01 18.72
N VAL A 354 -0.69 -18.50 18.80
CA VAL A 354 0.12 -18.55 20.03
C VAL A 354 0.24 -17.15 20.58
N LYS A 355 0.05 -17.01 21.90
CA LYS A 355 0.30 -15.81 22.67
C LYS A 355 1.59 -16.00 23.45
N LEU A 356 2.55 -15.10 23.30
CA LEU A 356 3.72 -14.95 24.15
C LEU A 356 3.48 -13.80 25.13
N ALA A 357 3.57 -14.09 26.44
CA ALA A 357 3.41 -13.04 27.45
C ALA A 357 4.56 -12.04 27.40
N ALA A 358 4.26 -10.76 27.63
CA ALA A 358 5.23 -9.67 27.60
C ALA A 358 6.41 -9.91 28.56
N GLY A 359 7.64 -9.77 28.06
CA GLY A 359 8.86 -9.93 28.84
C GLY A 359 9.10 -11.34 29.41
N SER A 360 8.39 -12.35 28.91
CA SER A 360 8.41 -13.72 29.42
C SER A 360 8.76 -14.71 28.31
N ASN A 361 9.21 -15.90 28.69
CA ASN A 361 9.32 -17.06 27.81
C ASN A 361 8.06 -17.95 27.86
N TYR A 362 7.01 -17.49 28.56
CA TYR A 362 5.78 -18.25 28.70
C TYR A 362 4.84 -17.99 27.52
N GLN A 363 4.62 -19.03 26.73
CA GLN A 363 3.67 -19.01 25.62
C GLN A 363 2.41 -19.84 25.93
N THR A 364 1.30 -19.45 25.35
CA THR A 364 0.03 -20.16 25.44
C THR A 364 -0.56 -20.32 24.05
N VAL A 365 -1.03 -21.53 23.71
CA VAL A 365 -1.86 -21.74 22.52
C VAL A 365 -3.28 -21.29 22.85
N LEU A 366 -3.83 -20.39 22.05
CA LEU A 366 -5.20 -19.92 22.23
C LEU A 366 -6.21 -21.03 21.89
N PRO A 367 -7.34 -21.14 22.62
CA PRO A 367 -8.34 -22.19 22.42
C PRO A 367 -9.22 -21.95 21.19
N LEU A 368 -8.60 -21.63 20.06
CA LEU A 368 -9.27 -21.48 18.78
C LEU A 368 -9.32 -22.82 18.06
N THR A 369 -10.47 -23.15 17.50
CA THR A 369 -10.73 -24.44 16.85
C THR A 369 -11.26 -24.28 15.43
N GLY A 370 -10.95 -25.26 14.57
CA GLY A 370 -11.48 -25.30 13.20
C GLY A 370 -10.95 -24.22 12.26
N ILE A 371 -9.84 -23.53 12.62
CA ILE A 371 -9.15 -22.58 11.73
C ILE A 371 -8.37 -23.38 10.69
N LYS A 372 -8.64 -23.14 9.40
CA LYS A 372 -7.97 -23.86 8.31
C LYS A 372 -6.86 -23.10 7.61
N SER A 373 -6.89 -21.77 7.65
CA SER A 373 -5.84 -20.93 7.07
C SER A 373 -5.95 -19.54 7.68
N SER A 374 -4.99 -19.16 8.50
CA SER A 374 -4.94 -17.83 9.07
C SER A 374 -3.74 -17.06 8.52
N ASN A 375 -4.02 -15.98 7.81
CA ASN A 375 -3.02 -15.03 7.31
C ASN A 375 -3.03 -13.72 8.10
N GLY A 376 -3.96 -13.57 9.07
CA GLY A 376 -4.10 -12.34 9.84
C GLY A 376 -4.51 -12.60 11.30
N VAL A 377 -3.91 -11.86 12.20
CA VAL A 377 -4.30 -11.75 13.62
C VAL A 377 -4.27 -10.29 14.04
N ALA A 378 -5.29 -9.87 14.79
CA ALA A 378 -5.28 -8.57 15.46
C ALA A 378 -5.78 -8.71 16.89
N VAL A 379 -5.43 -7.73 17.72
CA VAL A 379 -5.84 -7.70 19.13
C VAL A 379 -6.32 -6.30 19.47
N ASP A 380 -7.50 -6.19 20.09
CA ASP A 380 -8.03 -4.91 20.52
C ASP A 380 -7.49 -4.48 21.90
N SER A 381 -7.88 -3.29 22.33
CA SER A 381 -7.46 -2.73 23.62
C SER A 381 -8.00 -3.49 24.84
N ALA A 382 -9.03 -4.31 24.67
CA ALA A 382 -9.61 -5.18 25.70
C ALA A 382 -8.91 -6.56 25.73
N GLY A 383 -8.01 -6.83 24.78
CA GLY A 383 -7.32 -8.11 24.65
C GLY A 383 -8.15 -9.18 23.92
N THR A 384 -9.22 -8.77 23.21
CA THR A 384 -9.93 -9.67 22.30
C THR A 384 -9.07 -9.92 21.08
N VAL A 385 -8.90 -11.20 20.74
CA VAL A 385 -8.11 -11.62 19.59
C VAL A 385 -9.05 -11.92 18.42
N TYR A 386 -8.73 -11.36 17.27
CA TYR A 386 -9.43 -11.56 16.01
C TYR A 386 -8.52 -12.33 15.06
N VAL A 387 -9.08 -13.34 14.38
CA VAL A 387 -8.33 -14.22 13.50
C VAL A 387 -9.16 -14.50 12.25
N ASN A 388 -8.56 -14.30 11.10
CA ASN A 388 -9.20 -14.74 9.87
C ASN A 388 -9.07 -16.25 9.68
N ASP A 389 -10.05 -16.83 9.01
CA ASP A 389 -10.08 -18.24 8.61
C ASP A 389 -10.36 -18.29 7.10
N GLY A 390 -9.29 -18.04 6.33
CA GLY A 390 -9.38 -17.79 4.89
C GLY A 390 -10.08 -18.88 4.11
N ARG A 391 -9.83 -20.15 4.42
CA ARG A 391 -10.48 -21.27 3.73
C ARG A 391 -11.94 -21.51 4.13
N ASN A 392 -12.35 -21.02 5.27
CA ASN A 392 -13.74 -21.09 5.72
C ASN A 392 -14.49 -19.77 5.45
N ASN A 393 -13.85 -18.77 4.82
CA ASN A 393 -14.43 -17.48 4.45
C ASN A 393 -15.06 -16.73 5.64
N ARG A 394 -14.40 -16.74 6.80
CA ARG A 394 -14.91 -16.12 8.01
C ARG A 394 -13.80 -15.47 8.84
N VAL A 395 -14.21 -14.66 9.79
CA VAL A 395 -13.35 -14.12 10.86
C VAL A 395 -13.93 -14.56 12.20
N VAL A 396 -13.08 -15.10 13.06
CA VAL A 396 -13.45 -15.47 14.42
C VAL A 396 -12.84 -14.52 15.42
N LYS A 397 -13.48 -14.34 16.56
CA LYS A 397 -12.96 -13.60 17.71
C LYS A 397 -12.99 -14.44 18.97
N LEU A 398 -11.98 -14.21 19.82
CA LEU A 398 -11.85 -14.82 21.13
C LEU A 398 -11.69 -13.69 22.17
N ALA A 399 -12.67 -13.52 23.04
CA ALA A 399 -12.56 -12.51 24.10
C ALA A 399 -11.43 -12.88 25.08
N ALA A 400 -10.84 -11.87 25.71
CA ALA A 400 -9.76 -12.05 26.65
C ALA A 400 -10.20 -13.00 27.79
N GLY A 401 -9.42 -14.04 28.02
CA GLY A 401 -9.71 -15.07 29.05
C GLY A 401 -10.87 -16.02 28.75
N SER A 402 -11.53 -15.90 27.60
CA SER A 402 -12.57 -16.84 27.16
C SER A 402 -11.96 -18.13 26.60
N ALA A 403 -12.69 -19.23 26.72
CA ALA A 403 -12.44 -20.47 26.00
C ALA A 403 -13.31 -20.59 24.75
N ASP A 404 -14.36 -19.75 24.63
CA ASP A 404 -15.36 -19.84 23.57
C ASP A 404 -15.09 -18.78 22.50
N GLN A 405 -14.78 -19.23 21.29
CA GLN A 405 -14.71 -18.38 20.11
C GLN A 405 -16.08 -18.07 19.55
N THR A 406 -16.22 -16.89 18.96
CA THR A 406 -17.44 -16.50 18.23
C THR A 406 -17.05 -16.01 16.82
N GLU A 407 -17.97 -16.14 15.88
CA GLU A 407 -17.79 -15.66 14.51
C GLU A 407 -18.26 -14.21 14.38
N LEU A 408 -17.55 -13.39 13.63
CA LEU A 408 -18.03 -12.06 13.27
C LEU A 408 -19.17 -12.15 12.23
N PRO A 409 -20.16 -11.26 12.30
CA PRO A 409 -21.31 -11.26 11.39
C PRO A 409 -20.96 -10.73 9.99
N LEU A 410 -19.92 -11.29 9.37
CA LEU A 410 -19.46 -10.95 8.03
C LEU A 410 -20.07 -11.92 7.02
N THR A 411 -20.54 -11.39 5.89
CA THR A 411 -21.16 -12.18 4.82
C THR A 411 -20.47 -11.92 3.49
N GLY A 412 -20.44 -12.91 2.61
CA GLY A 412 -19.89 -12.78 1.26
C GLY A 412 -18.39 -12.66 1.19
N LEU A 413 -17.65 -12.93 2.28
CA LEU A 413 -16.18 -12.96 2.24
C LEU A 413 -15.71 -14.09 1.31
N GLU A 414 -14.66 -13.80 0.54
CA GLU A 414 -13.93 -14.78 -0.24
C GLU A 414 -12.43 -14.72 0.08
N TYR A 415 -11.97 -15.72 0.83
CA TYR A 415 -10.58 -15.85 1.24
C TYR A 415 -10.06 -14.60 1.99
N PRO A 416 -10.60 -14.28 3.17
CA PRO A 416 -10.10 -13.17 3.98
C PRO A 416 -8.61 -13.36 4.31
N GLU A 417 -7.82 -12.29 4.13
CA GLU A 417 -6.37 -12.30 4.34
C GLU A 417 -5.98 -11.47 5.58
N GLY A 418 -5.49 -10.26 5.42
CA GLY A 418 -5.12 -9.41 6.55
C GLY A 418 -6.32 -8.85 7.32
N LEU A 419 -6.11 -8.50 8.56
CA LEU A 419 -7.12 -7.83 9.37
C LEU A 419 -6.51 -6.86 10.38
N ALA A 420 -7.24 -5.80 10.71
CA ALA A 420 -6.88 -4.82 11.73
C ALA A 420 -8.07 -4.49 12.61
N VAL A 421 -7.78 -3.97 13.80
CA VAL A 421 -8.79 -3.43 14.71
C VAL A 421 -8.35 -2.03 15.17
N ASP A 422 -9.25 -1.06 15.10
CA ASP A 422 -8.97 0.30 15.57
C ASP A 422 -9.23 0.47 17.08
N SER A 423 -8.89 1.63 17.62
CA SER A 423 -9.07 1.93 19.04
C SER A 423 -10.52 1.98 19.51
N ALA A 424 -11.48 2.13 18.59
CA ALA A 424 -12.91 2.08 18.85
C ALA A 424 -13.45 0.64 18.80
N GLY A 425 -12.64 -0.34 18.40
CA GLY A 425 -13.04 -1.74 18.25
C GLY A 425 -13.69 -2.07 16.91
N ASN A 426 -13.60 -1.19 15.91
CA ASN A 426 -14.02 -1.52 14.56
C ASN A 426 -13.01 -2.48 13.93
N VAL A 427 -13.52 -3.50 13.25
CA VAL A 427 -12.68 -4.52 12.61
C VAL A 427 -12.65 -4.28 11.11
N TYR A 428 -11.47 -4.26 10.54
CA TYR A 428 -11.21 -4.11 9.11
C TYR A 428 -10.64 -5.43 8.59
N VAL A 429 -11.18 -5.94 7.50
CA VAL A 429 -10.81 -7.24 6.93
C VAL A 429 -10.52 -7.10 5.45
N VAL A 430 -9.37 -7.57 5.04
CA VAL A 430 -9.07 -7.74 3.61
C VAL A 430 -9.84 -8.92 3.07
N ASP A 431 -10.75 -8.68 2.17
CA ASP A 431 -11.50 -9.68 1.42
C ASP A 431 -10.79 -9.93 0.09
N GLY A 432 -9.75 -10.78 0.15
CA GLY A 432 -8.69 -10.84 -0.85
C GLY A 432 -9.18 -11.15 -2.26
N ARG A 433 -10.09 -12.10 -2.44
CA ARG A 433 -10.63 -12.46 -3.75
C ARG A 433 -11.67 -11.47 -4.27
N ASN A 434 -12.43 -10.82 -3.38
CA ASN A 434 -13.35 -9.75 -3.74
C ASN A 434 -12.63 -8.39 -3.91
N ARG A 435 -11.31 -8.34 -3.67
CA ARG A 435 -10.45 -7.15 -3.89
C ARG A 435 -10.93 -5.90 -3.15
N GLN A 436 -11.36 -6.08 -1.93
CA GLN A 436 -11.90 -5.01 -1.09
C GLN A 436 -11.42 -5.13 0.35
N VAL A 437 -11.60 -4.06 1.09
CA VAL A 437 -11.55 -4.08 2.55
C VAL A 437 -12.95 -3.85 3.07
N VAL A 438 -13.41 -4.71 3.96
CA VAL A 438 -14.70 -4.54 4.65
C VAL A 438 -14.46 -4.12 6.09
N LYS A 439 -15.35 -3.28 6.62
CA LYS A 439 -15.36 -2.81 7.99
C LYS A 439 -16.62 -3.29 8.68
N VAL A 440 -16.46 -3.77 9.92
CA VAL A 440 -17.57 -3.98 10.87
C VAL A 440 -17.36 -3.03 12.02
N ALA A 441 -18.35 -2.17 12.29
CA ALA A 441 -18.30 -1.25 13.42
C ALA A 441 -18.43 -2.03 14.74
N ALA A 442 -17.77 -1.54 15.79
CA ALA A 442 -17.85 -2.15 17.12
C ALA A 442 -19.30 -2.25 17.60
N GLY A 443 -19.68 -3.46 18.01
CA GLY A 443 -21.05 -3.73 18.49
C GLY A 443 -22.13 -3.74 17.40
N SER A 444 -21.78 -3.59 16.12
CA SER A 444 -22.69 -3.65 14.99
C SER A 444 -22.61 -5.03 14.28
N ASN A 445 -23.69 -5.36 13.61
CA ASN A 445 -23.74 -6.48 12.64
C ASN A 445 -23.67 -5.98 11.19
N GLU A 446 -23.56 -4.67 10.99
CA GLU A 446 -23.48 -4.09 9.66
C GLU A 446 -22.05 -4.11 9.16
N GLN A 447 -21.85 -4.72 7.99
CA GLN A 447 -20.59 -4.59 7.27
C GLN A 447 -20.72 -3.49 6.22
N THR A 448 -19.65 -2.71 6.09
CA THR A 448 -19.54 -1.68 5.06
C THR A 448 -18.25 -1.90 4.28
N ALA A 449 -18.28 -1.69 2.96
CA ALA A 449 -17.06 -1.68 2.19
C ALA A 449 -16.30 -0.38 2.49
N VAL A 450 -15.03 -0.48 2.84
CA VAL A 450 -14.14 0.68 2.85
C VAL A 450 -13.90 1.05 1.39
N ALA A 451 -14.38 2.23 1.00
CA ALA A 451 -14.34 2.66 -0.39
C ALA A 451 -12.89 2.70 -0.89
N SER A 452 -12.56 1.79 -1.77
CA SER A 452 -11.30 1.76 -2.48
C SER A 452 -11.56 1.45 -3.93
N THR A 453 -11.00 2.25 -4.81
CA THR A 453 -11.13 2.10 -6.25
C THR A 453 -9.89 1.44 -6.88
N VAL A 454 -8.86 1.13 -6.09
CA VAL A 454 -7.51 0.81 -6.59
C VAL A 454 -7.05 -0.62 -6.30
N LEU A 455 -7.74 -1.36 -5.41
CA LEU A 455 -7.24 -2.63 -4.93
C LEU A 455 -7.42 -3.75 -5.96
N ASN A 456 -6.32 -4.37 -6.37
CA ASN A 456 -6.32 -5.52 -7.27
C ASN A 456 -5.97 -6.82 -6.58
N ARG A 457 -5.02 -6.77 -5.64
CA ARG A 457 -4.60 -7.92 -4.85
C ARG A 457 -4.25 -7.48 -3.44
N PRO A 458 -5.23 -6.99 -2.67
CA PRO A 458 -4.99 -6.59 -1.30
C PRO A 458 -4.61 -7.80 -0.46
N THR A 459 -3.58 -7.67 0.38
CA THR A 459 -3.07 -8.76 1.23
C THR A 459 -3.17 -8.43 2.70
N ASP A 460 -2.95 -7.16 3.08
CA ASP A 460 -2.99 -6.79 4.48
C ASP A 460 -3.51 -5.36 4.67
N VAL A 461 -3.95 -5.07 5.90
CA VAL A 461 -4.55 -3.79 6.28
C VAL A 461 -4.07 -3.36 7.66
N ALA A 462 -3.79 -2.07 7.81
CA ALA A 462 -3.59 -1.41 9.10
C ALA A 462 -4.49 -0.18 9.21
N VAL A 463 -4.71 0.28 10.44
CA VAL A 463 -5.53 1.48 10.72
C VAL A 463 -4.83 2.33 11.76
N ASP A 464 -4.73 3.64 11.51
CA ASP A 464 -4.15 4.58 12.47
C ASP A 464 -5.18 5.13 13.46
N GLY A 465 -4.67 5.90 14.44
CA GLY A 465 -5.53 6.52 15.46
C GLY A 465 -6.53 7.55 14.93
N ALA A 466 -6.34 8.06 13.72
CA ALA A 466 -7.27 8.98 13.04
C ALA A 466 -8.32 8.22 12.20
N GLY A 467 -8.21 6.91 12.10
CA GLY A 467 -9.10 6.06 11.29
C GLY A 467 -8.71 5.97 9.82
N ASN A 468 -7.52 6.46 9.42
CA ASN A 468 -7.03 6.22 8.08
C ASN A 468 -6.67 4.75 7.94
N VAL A 469 -7.00 4.18 6.78
CA VAL A 469 -6.78 2.77 6.47
C VAL A 469 -5.62 2.64 5.48
N TYR A 470 -4.68 1.78 5.80
CA TYR A 470 -3.50 1.49 4.97
C TYR A 470 -3.62 0.07 4.45
N VAL A 471 -3.52 -0.11 3.16
CA VAL A 471 -3.71 -1.42 2.51
C VAL A 471 -2.50 -1.76 1.67
N VAL A 472 -1.93 -2.93 1.89
CA VAL A 472 -0.95 -3.50 0.96
C VAL A 472 -1.71 -4.07 -0.23
N ASP A 473 -1.43 -3.57 -1.40
CA ASP A 473 -1.92 -4.13 -2.66
C ASP A 473 -0.75 -4.73 -3.42
N ASN A 474 -0.70 -6.04 -3.47
CA ASN A 474 0.37 -6.80 -4.08
C ASN A 474 0.14 -7.02 -5.59
N SER A 475 -0.42 -6.03 -6.26
CA SER A 475 -0.53 -5.99 -7.72
C SER A 475 0.75 -5.40 -8.34
N GLY A 476 1.15 -5.92 -9.49
CA GLY A 476 2.39 -5.49 -10.15
C GLY A 476 3.63 -5.70 -9.27
N PHE A 477 4.30 -4.63 -8.86
CA PHE A 477 5.44 -4.67 -7.93
C PHE A 477 5.03 -4.50 -6.47
N GLY A 478 3.75 -4.29 -6.22
CA GLY A 478 3.20 -3.99 -4.92
C GLY A 478 3.20 -2.49 -4.61
N GLN A 479 2.22 -2.07 -3.83
CA GLN A 479 2.05 -0.70 -3.36
C GLN A 479 1.36 -0.70 -1.98
N VAL A 480 1.44 0.42 -1.28
CA VAL A 480 0.64 0.69 -0.09
C VAL A 480 -0.30 1.85 -0.40
N VAL A 481 -1.59 1.61 -0.24
CA VAL A 481 -2.64 2.62 -0.46
C VAL A 481 -3.13 3.11 0.89
N LYS A 482 -3.04 4.41 1.14
CA LYS A 482 -3.68 5.07 2.26
C LYS A 482 -5.06 5.56 1.83
N LEU A 483 -6.08 5.24 2.61
CA LEU A 483 -7.45 5.73 2.49
C LEU A 483 -7.71 6.63 3.70
N GLU A 484 -7.97 7.92 3.46
CA GLU A 484 -8.24 8.85 4.54
C GLU A 484 -9.59 8.55 5.18
N ALA A 485 -9.68 8.74 6.51
CA ALA A 485 -10.94 8.64 7.23
C ALA A 485 -11.94 9.69 6.69
N SER A 486 -13.16 9.27 6.44
CA SER A 486 -14.26 10.11 5.97
C SER A 486 -14.98 10.83 7.13
#